data_5744d284d4d69f9e03efd6ef62b6a557
#
_entry.id   5744d284d4d69f9e03efd6ef62b6a557
#
_cell.length_a   1.000
_cell.length_b   1.000
_cell.length_c   1.000
_cell.angle_alpha   90.00
_cell.angle_beta   90.00
_cell.angle_gamma   90.00
#
_symmetry.space_group_name_H-M   'P 1'
#
loop_
_entity.id
_entity.type
_entity.pdbx_description
1 polymer ?
#
loop_
_entity_poly.entity_id
_entity_poly.type
_entity_poly.pdbx_seq_one_letter_code
_entity_poly.pdbx_strand_id
1 'polypeptide(L)'
;MNLQAQEKIKSFLIEDIGTGDLSADLIFDKNEQSSGIFVAKSDGIIAGLEVAQQVYDLLGQDATFIPTVADGDVIKKGEIIGRATGHIRTLLTGERVILNLLQRMSGIATFTHKAIETLNDPTIKICDTRKTAPGLRYFDK
;
A
#
# COMPACT_ATOMS: atom_id res chain seq x y z
N MET A 1 11.85 -3.15 -4.68
CA MET A 1 12.06 -2.24 -3.50
C MET A 1 13.43 -2.47 -2.90
N ASN A 2 14.04 -1.46 -2.24
CA ASN A 2 15.35 -1.60 -1.63
C ASN A 2 15.28 -2.10 -0.16
N LEU A 3 16.43 -2.53 0.38
CA LEU A 3 16.53 -3.06 1.76
C LEU A 3 16.01 -2.07 2.83
N GLN A 4 16.22 -0.75 2.62
CA GLN A 4 15.73 0.25 3.58
C GLN A 4 14.22 0.31 3.65
N ALA A 5 13.53 0.13 2.52
CA ALA A 5 12.08 0.09 2.48
C ALA A 5 11.54 -1.18 3.17
N GLN A 6 12.16 -2.32 2.93
CA GLN A 6 11.78 -3.58 3.60
C GLN A 6 11.92 -3.49 5.12
N GLU A 7 13.03 -2.94 5.62
CA GLU A 7 13.21 -2.71 7.07
C GLU A 7 12.13 -1.77 7.65
N LYS A 8 11.71 -0.76 6.88
CA LYS A 8 10.64 0.13 7.30
C LYS A 8 9.28 -0.57 7.35
N ILE A 9 8.92 -1.31 6.31
CA ILE A 9 7.67 -2.10 6.29
C ILE A 9 7.66 -3.08 7.46
N LYS A 10 8.79 -3.75 7.73
CA LYS A 10 8.92 -4.63 8.89
C LYS A 10 8.66 -3.91 10.21
N SER A 11 9.19 -2.67 10.36
CA SER A 11 8.94 -1.88 11.57
C SER A 11 7.47 -1.48 11.72
N PHE A 12 6.77 -1.18 10.62
CA PHE A 12 5.34 -0.87 10.63
C PHE A 12 4.49 -2.11 10.96
N LEU A 13 4.88 -3.27 10.45
CA LEU A 13 4.23 -4.54 10.83
C LEU A 13 4.41 -4.85 12.31
N ILE A 14 5.61 -4.64 12.87
CA ILE A 14 5.86 -4.83 14.30
C ILE A 14 4.99 -3.88 15.14
N GLU A 15 4.85 -2.62 14.73
CA GLU A 15 3.99 -1.63 15.40
C GLU A 15 2.51 -2.03 15.33
N ASP A 16 2.02 -2.45 14.15
CA ASP A 16 0.61 -2.78 13.95
C ASP A 16 0.19 -4.11 14.60
N ILE A 17 1.03 -5.13 14.51
CA ILE A 17 0.75 -6.47 15.05
C ILE A 17 0.90 -6.50 16.57
N GLY A 18 1.87 -5.74 17.12
CA GLY A 18 2.13 -5.70 18.56
C GLY A 18 2.42 -7.10 19.11
N THR A 19 1.56 -7.56 20.03
CA THR A 19 1.68 -8.89 20.68
C THR A 19 0.94 -9.99 19.93
N GLY A 20 0.28 -9.69 18.81
CA GLY A 20 -0.45 -10.63 17.95
C GLY A 20 -1.77 -10.07 17.42
N ASP A 21 -2.27 -10.64 16.34
CA ASP A 21 -3.59 -10.32 15.80
C ASP A 21 -4.66 -11.23 16.43
N LEU A 22 -5.09 -10.86 17.64
CA LEU A 22 -6.06 -11.64 18.41
C LEU A 22 -7.35 -11.95 17.62
N SER A 23 -7.81 -11.02 16.78
CA SER A 23 -9.04 -11.22 16.01
C SER A 23 -8.88 -12.30 14.94
N ALA A 24 -7.82 -12.22 14.15
CA ALA A 24 -7.55 -13.22 13.12
C ALA A 24 -7.21 -14.59 13.73
N ASP A 25 -6.42 -14.61 14.83
CA ASP A 25 -5.97 -15.83 15.46
C ASP A 25 -7.06 -16.62 16.17
N LEU A 26 -8.08 -15.95 16.69
CA LEU A 26 -9.19 -16.59 17.41
C LEU A 26 -10.33 -17.04 16.48
N ILE A 27 -10.52 -16.39 15.34
CA ILE A 27 -11.69 -16.62 14.48
C ILE A 27 -11.38 -17.64 13.37
N PHE A 28 -10.18 -17.61 12.79
CA PHE A 28 -9.85 -18.38 11.60
C PHE A 28 -8.87 -19.50 11.88
N ASP A 29 -8.99 -20.62 11.15
CA ASP A 29 -7.98 -21.70 11.17
C ASP A 29 -6.69 -21.22 10.49
N LYS A 30 -5.53 -21.77 10.93
CA LYS A 30 -4.22 -21.43 10.38
C LYS A 30 -4.08 -21.72 8.88
N ASN A 31 -4.76 -22.75 8.41
CA ASN A 31 -4.68 -23.22 7.02
C ASN A 31 -5.85 -22.69 6.16
N GLU A 32 -6.74 -21.89 6.74
CA GLU A 32 -7.91 -21.39 6.03
C GLU A 32 -7.47 -20.39 4.94
N GLN A 33 -7.91 -20.67 3.71
CA GLN A 33 -7.61 -19.87 2.52
C GLN A 33 -8.77 -18.93 2.21
N SER A 34 -8.43 -17.72 1.72
CA SER A 34 -9.43 -16.76 1.30
C SER A 34 -8.90 -15.87 0.17
N SER A 35 -9.77 -15.02 -0.32
CA SER A 35 -9.42 -13.97 -1.28
C SER A 35 -10.12 -12.66 -0.94
N GLY A 36 -9.45 -11.55 -1.25
CA GLY A 36 -9.98 -10.20 -1.09
C GLY A 36 -9.72 -9.35 -2.33
N ILE A 37 -10.46 -8.26 -2.46
CA ILE A 37 -10.25 -7.25 -3.49
C ILE A 37 -9.91 -5.92 -2.84
N PHE A 38 -8.99 -5.20 -3.46
CA PHE A 38 -8.66 -3.82 -3.11
C PHE A 38 -9.46 -2.90 -4.01
N VAL A 39 -10.27 -2.02 -3.42
CA VAL A 39 -11.19 -1.14 -4.15
C VAL A 39 -10.89 0.32 -3.83
N ALA A 40 -10.74 1.13 -4.88
CA ALA A 40 -10.57 2.58 -4.74
C ALA A 40 -11.81 3.22 -4.10
N LYS A 41 -11.64 4.00 -3.04
CA LYS A 41 -12.73 4.71 -2.36
C LYS A 41 -12.95 6.11 -2.90
N SER A 42 -12.01 6.63 -3.70
CA SER A 42 -12.08 7.93 -4.36
C SER A 42 -11.33 7.90 -5.68
N ASP A 43 -11.58 8.89 -6.53
CA ASP A 43 -10.77 9.13 -7.73
C ASP A 43 -9.37 9.59 -7.32
N GLY A 44 -8.36 9.23 -8.10
CA GLY A 44 -6.98 9.66 -7.85
C GLY A 44 -5.95 8.97 -8.74
N ILE A 45 -4.68 9.10 -8.36
CA ILE A 45 -3.55 8.41 -8.96
C ILE A 45 -3.09 7.32 -7.99
N ILE A 46 -3.03 6.07 -8.46
CA ILE A 46 -2.54 4.97 -7.64
C ILE A 46 -1.02 4.99 -7.57
N ALA A 47 -0.47 4.70 -6.38
CA ALA A 47 0.97 4.56 -6.18
C ALA A 47 1.30 3.58 -5.04
N GLY A 48 2.34 2.77 -5.24
CA GLY A 48 2.88 1.88 -4.23
C GLY A 48 2.32 0.46 -4.25
N LEU A 49 1.80 -0.02 -5.36
CA LEU A 49 1.20 -1.36 -5.48
C LEU A 49 2.16 -2.50 -5.06
N GLU A 50 3.46 -2.32 -5.25
CA GLU A 50 4.46 -3.30 -4.83
C GLU A 50 4.50 -3.53 -3.31
N VAL A 51 4.04 -2.55 -2.50
CA VAL A 51 4.00 -2.65 -1.03
C VAL A 51 3.15 -3.82 -0.58
N ALA A 52 2.03 -4.09 -1.26
CA ALA A 52 1.12 -5.15 -0.88
C ALA A 52 1.79 -6.53 -0.90
N GLN A 53 2.49 -6.86 -2.00
CA GLN A 53 3.22 -8.14 -2.08
C GLN A 53 4.35 -8.20 -1.06
N GLN A 54 5.07 -7.11 -0.84
CA GLN A 54 6.17 -7.09 0.12
C GLN A 54 5.74 -7.26 1.58
N VAL A 55 4.58 -6.73 1.95
CA VAL A 55 3.99 -6.99 3.27
C VAL A 55 3.70 -8.48 3.43
N TYR A 56 3.07 -9.12 2.42
CA TYR A 56 2.79 -10.55 2.47
C TYR A 56 4.06 -11.41 2.48
N ASP A 57 5.08 -11.04 1.70
CA ASP A 57 6.38 -11.73 1.71
C ASP A 57 7.05 -11.69 3.08
N LEU A 58 6.93 -10.58 3.81
CA LEU A 58 7.46 -10.43 5.18
C LEU A 58 6.67 -11.20 6.23
N LEU A 59 5.39 -11.48 5.97
CA LEU A 59 4.52 -12.23 6.88
C LEU A 59 4.62 -13.75 6.72
N GLY A 60 5.20 -14.27 5.63
CA GLY A 60 5.37 -15.72 5.49
C GLY A 60 5.31 -16.25 4.06
N GLN A 61 5.10 -15.40 3.08
CA GLN A 61 5.03 -15.76 1.64
C GLN A 61 3.87 -16.70 1.29
N ASP A 62 2.84 -16.76 2.11
CA ASP A 62 1.67 -17.61 1.94
C ASP A 62 0.44 -16.84 1.41
N ALA A 63 0.67 -15.62 0.95
CA ALA A 63 -0.32 -14.77 0.28
C ALA A 63 0.28 -14.08 -0.94
N THR A 64 -0.55 -13.87 -1.96
CA THR A 64 -0.16 -13.25 -3.23
C THR A 64 -1.07 -12.07 -3.53
N PHE A 65 -0.49 -10.95 -3.95
CA PHE A 65 -1.21 -9.79 -4.45
C PHE A 65 -1.00 -9.65 -5.95
N ILE A 66 -2.09 -9.56 -6.69
CA ILE A 66 -2.09 -9.34 -8.15
C ILE A 66 -2.76 -7.99 -8.43
N PRO A 67 -2.00 -6.96 -8.83
CA PRO A 67 -2.57 -5.68 -9.22
C PRO A 67 -3.35 -5.80 -10.54
N THR A 68 -4.41 -5.02 -10.69
CA THR A 68 -5.21 -4.89 -11.92
C THR A 68 -4.94 -3.58 -12.65
N VAL A 69 -4.17 -2.71 -12.02
CA VAL A 69 -3.73 -1.40 -12.52
C VAL A 69 -2.22 -1.25 -12.27
N ALA A 70 -1.59 -0.24 -12.85
CA ALA A 70 -0.18 0.08 -12.66
C ALA A 70 0.00 1.36 -11.83
N ASP A 71 1.14 1.49 -11.14
CA ASP A 71 1.50 2.74 -10.45
C ASP A 71 1.54 3.89 -11.46
N GLY A 72 0.89 5.00 -11.11
CA GLY A 72 0.72 6.16 -11.97
C GLY A 72 -0.61 6.20 -12.74
N ASP A 73 -1.38 5.11 -12.75
CA ASP A 73 -2.69 5.09 -13.39
C ASP A 73 -3.70 5.98 -12.67
N VAL A 74 -4.58 6.59 -13.45
CA VAL A 74 -5.78 7.28 -12.95
C VAL A 74 -6.82 6.25 -12.57
N ILE A 75 -7.20 6.19 -11.32
CA ILE A 75 -8.23 5.29 -10.82
C ILE A 75 -9.52 6.04 -10.47
N LYS A 76 -10.64 5.33 -10.55
CA LYS A 76 -11.96 5.84 -10.22
C LYS A 76 -12.53 5.19 -8.96
N LYS A 77 -13.37 5.94 -8.25
CA LYS A 77 -14.12 5.39 -7.11
C LYS A 77 -14.90 4.13 -7.51
N GLY A 78 -14.71 3.04 -6.77
CA GLY A 78 -15.33 1.74 -7.02
C GLY A 78 -14.49 0.82 -7.92
N GLU A 79 -13.39 1.30 -8.49
CA GLU A 79 -12.50 0.49 -9.32
C GLU A 79 -11.71 -0.51 -8.48
N ILE A 80 -11.56 -1.73 -8.99
CA ILE A 80 -10.72 -2.77 -8.37
C ILE A 80 -9.27 -2.51 -8.79
N ILE A 81 -8.41 -2.24 -7.80
CA ILE A 81 -6.99 -1.96 -8.01
C ILE A 81 -6.09 -3.20 -7.85
N GLY A 82 -6.64 -4.28 -7.29
CA GLY A 82 -5.92 -5.54 -7.15
C GLY A 82 -6.71 -6.59 -6.39
N ARG A 83 -6.17 -7.81 -6.41
CA ARG A 83 -6.72 -8.98 -5.71
C ARG A 83 -5.64 -9.62 -4.85
N ALA A 84 -6.00 -10.01 -3.64
CA ALA A 84 -5.12 -10.78 -2.76
C ALA A 84 -5.72 -12.16 -2.52
N THR A 85 -4.89 -13.19 -2.51
CA THR A 85 -5.28 -14.59 -2.22
C THR A 85 -4.24 -15.23 -1.33
N GLY A 86 -4.66 -16.06 -0.39
CA GLY A 86 -3.75 -16.76 0.51
C GLY A 86 -4.39 -17.10 1.85
N HIS A 87 -3.58 -17.37 2.86
CA HIS A 87 -4.07 -17.65 4.21
C HIS A 87 -4.79 -16.41 4.77
N ILE A 88 -6.02 -16.62 5.26
CA ILE A 88 -6.88 -15.53 5.71
C ILE A 88 -6.22 -14.70 6.83
N ARG A 89 -5.48 -15.35 7.74
CA ARG A 89 -4.76 -14.66 8.80
C ARG A 89 -3.71 -13.71 8.24
N THR A 90 -2.92 -14.16 7.27
CA THR A 90 -1.90 -13.34 6.60
C THR A 90 -2.52 -12.16 5.85
N LEU A 91 -3.64 -12.43 5.14
CA LEU A 91 -4.36 -11.37 4.42
C LEU A 91 -4.84 -10.26 5.38
N LEU A 92 -5.44 -10.63 6.51
CA LEU A 92 -5.97 -9.67 7.49
C LEU A 92 -4.85 -8.95 8.26
N THR A 93 -3.83 -9.69 8.70
CA THR A 93 -2.70 -9.10 9.44
C THR A 93 -1.94 -8.06 8.62
N GLY A 94 -1.79 -8.28 7.30
CA GLY A 94 -1.10 -7.34 6.41
C GLY A 94 -1.96 -6.14 5.98
N GLU A 95 -3.29 -6.25 6.06
CA GLU A 95 -4.23 -5.30 5.45
C GLU A 95 -3.99 -3.86 5.86
N ARG A 96 -3.90 -3.56 7.16
CA ARG A 96 -3.78 -2.18 7.67
C ARG A 96 -2.50 -1.49 7.20
N VAL A 97 -1.37 -2.18 7.27
CA VAL A 97 -0.08 -1.61 6.80
C VAL A 97 -0.13 -1.36 5.30
N ILE A 98 -0.66 -2.31 4.52
CA ILE A 98 -0.83 -2.16 3.07
C ILE A 98 -1.71 -0.95 2.76
N LEU A 99 -2.91 -0.88 3.34
CA LEU A 99 -3.86 0.20 3.07
C LEU A 99 -3.33 1.56 3.49
N ASN A 100 -2.68 1.66 4.64
CA ASN A 100 -2.10 2.91 5.13
C ASN A 100 -1.02 3.45 4.17
N LEU A 101 -0.12 2.59 3.69
CA LEU A 101 0.93 2.98 2.76
C LEU A 101 0.37 3.31 1.38
N LEU A 102 -0.51 2.47 0.81
CA LEU A 102 -1.15 2.73 -0.48
C LEU A 102 -1.94 4.04 -0.49
N GLN A 103 -2.74 4.29 0.56
CA GLN A 103 -3.52 5.53 0.66
C GLN A 103 -2.61 6.75 0.76
N ARG A 104 -1.52 6.67 1.53
CA ARG A 104 -0.56 7.76 1.67
C ARG A 104 0.14 8.07 0.34
N MET A 105 0.73 7.05 -0.28
CA MET A 105 1.47 7.20 -1.53
C MET A 105 0.55 7.71 -2.66
N SER A 106 -0.63 7.10 -2.79
CA SER A 106 -1.64 7.53 -3.79
C SER A 106 -2.17 8.94 -3.53
N GLY A 107 -2.34 9.32 -2.26
CA GLY A 107 -2.75 10.67 -1.89
C GLY A 107 -1.69 11.72 -2.29
N ILE A 108 -0.40 11.44 -2.07
CA ILE A 108 0.70 12.31 -2.49
C ILE A 108 0.78 12.37 -4.01
N ALA A 109 0.70 11.25 -4.71
CA ALA A 109 0.70 11.17 -6.17
C ALA A 109 -0.46 11.98 -6.78
N THR A 110 -1.67 11.82 -6.24
CA THR A 110 -2.88 12.54 -6.67
C THR A 110 -2.73 14.04 -6.47
N PHE A 111 -2.23 14.48 -5.32
CA PHE A 111 -2.04 15.90 -5.04
C PHE A 111 -0.96 16.50 -5.95
N THR A 112 0.14 15.78 -6.18
CA THR A 112 1.22 16.20 -7.07
C THR A 112 0.71 16.33 -8.51
N HIS A 113 -0.05 15.36 -8.99
CA HIS A 113 -0.66 15.41 -10.33
C HIS A 113 -1.56 16.64 -10.47
N LYS A 114 -2.45 16.88 -9.51
CA LYS A 114 -3.32 18.06 -9.51
C LYS A 114 -2.54 19.39 -9.47
N ALA A 115 -1.45 19.43 -8.73
CA ALA A 115 -0.58 20.62 -8.69
C ALA A 115 0.06 20.90 -10.07
N ILE A 116 0.52 19.86 -10.76
CA ILE A 116 1.09 19.96 -12.12
C ILE A 116 0.02 20.46 -13.11
N GLU A 117 -1.18 19.85 -13.07
CA GLU A 117 -2.30 20.28 -13.94
C GLU A 117 -2.71 21.75 -13.68
N THR A 118 -2.77 22.15 -12.40
CA THR A 118 -3.13 23.52 -12.03
C THR A 118 -2.07 24.52 -12.47
N LEU A 119 -0.79 24.16 -12.39
CA LEU A 119 0.31 24.99 -12.86
C LEU A 119 0.23 25.26 -14.37
N ASN A 120 -0.16 24.24 -15.14
CA ASN A 120 -0.37 24.29 -16.59
C ASN A 120 0.75 24.98 -17.38
N ASP A 121 2.00 24.84 -16.92
CA ASP A 121 3.20 25.40 -17.55
C ASP A 121 4.28 24.31 -17.68
N PRO A 122 4.52 23.77 -18.89
CA PRO A 122 5.49 22.70 -19.10
C PRO A 122 6.95 23.13 -18.91
N THR A 123 7.22 24.43 -18.81
CA THR A 123 8.58 24.96 -18.59
C THR A 123 8.98 24.91 -17.12
N ILE A 124 8.00 24.86 -16.21
CA ILE A 124 8.22 24.79 -14.78
C ILE A 124 8.14 23.35 -14.31
N LYS A 125 9.18 22.89 -13.61
CA LYS A 125 9.23 21.54 -13.03
C LYS A 125 8.94 21.59 -11.54
N ILE A 126 7.92 20.86 -11.10
CA ILE A 126 7.69 20.59 -9.68
C ILE A 126 8.64 19.46 -9.26
N CYS A 127 9.47 19.74 -8.27
CA CYS A 127 10.43 18.77 -7.73
C CYS A 127 10.00 18.31 -6.34
N ASP A 128 10.45 17.10 -5.95
CA ASP A 128 10.29 16.59 -4.62
C ASP A 128 11.07 17.42 -3.56
N THR A 129 10.81 17.16 -2.30
CA THR A 129 11.46 17.84 -1.18
C THR A 129 11.99 16.84 -0.15
N ARG A 130 12.98 17.26 0.65
CA ARG A 130 13.41 16.52 1.85
C ARG A 130 12.54 16.77 3.08
N LYS A 131 11.55 17.65 3.00
CA LYS A 131 10.59 17.93 4.08
C LYS A 131 9.45 16.90 4.06
N THR A 132 9.81 15.66 4.37
CA THR A 132 8.93 14.50 4.44
C THR A 132 8.63 14.15 5.89
N ALA A 133 7.60 13.36 6.13
CA ALA A 133 7.35 12.82 7.47
C ALA A 133 8.54 11.98 7.95
N PRO A 134 8.97 12.12 9.22
CA PRO A 134 10.07 11.33 9.75
C PRO A 134 9.83 9.83 9.57
N GLY A 135 10.82 9.13 9.02
CA GLY A 135 10.75 7.69 8.76
C GLY A 135 10.04 7.28 7.47
N LEU A 136 9.26 8.18 6.83
CA LEU A 136 8.44 7.87 5.65
C LEU A 136 9.00 8.38 4.32
N ARG A 137 10.22 8.95 4.30
CA ARG A 137 10.76 9.59 3.08
C ARG A 137 10.74 8.70 1.85
N TYR A 138 11.01 7.41 2.00
CA TYR A 138 10.99 6.48 0.88
C TYR A 138 9.61 6.38 0.24
N PHE A 139 8.57 6.38 1.06
CA PHE A 139 7.17 6.27 0.61
C PHE A 139 6.57 7.62 0.20
N ASP A 140 7.13 8.74 0.70
CA ASP A 140 6.65 10.08 0.37
C ASP A 140 7.21 10.61 -0.97
N LYS A 141 8.28 10.00 -1.49
CA LYS A 141 8.95 10.39 -2.74
C LYS A 141 8.66 9.46 -3.89
#